data_28329f46cb8f12c29e54cd0637933059
#
_entry.id   28329f46cb8f12c29e54cd0637933059
#
_cell.length_a   1.000
_cell.length_b   1.000
_cell.length_c   1.000
_cell.angle_alpha   90.00
_cell.angle_beta   90.00
_cell.angle_gamma   90.00
#
_symmetry.space_group_name_H-M   'P 1'
#
loop_
_entity.id
_entity.type
_entity.pdbx_description
1 polymer ?
#
loop_
_entity_poly.entity_id
_entity_poly.type
_entity_poly.pdbx_seq_one_letter_code
_entity_poly.pdbx_strand_id
1 'polypeptide(L)'
;MNSQNNSTKLNEDLQEVMEKWNEKILPFLPEGLDELALQTGTIQRKRGIHSALDLLKILFLYACSNISFRILAAVSCALGISYISDTAWRKHFSKSADFLHENLHSMLSSFLPQAETSDYGKIINVLLVDASTICQDVKGQKQQRIHTCYSLNKNRICEVKVTDKHVAESLKHFSIKKDDLVMADAGYGTAQNYIYAQEKKADVILRITPKNFCLYNADGNKIFLIELLRNAKKNTVIDIFGFCKYNTTLQLYK
;
A
#
# COMPACT_ATOMS: atom_id res chain seq x y z
N MET A 1 1.48 18.25 40.98
CA MET A 1 2.58 17.35 40.59
C MET A 1 2.39 16.62 39.24
N ASN A 2 1.16 16.38 38.74
CA ASN A 2 0.93 15.65 37.45
C ASN A 2 1.21 16.44 36.16
N SER A 3 1.18 17.77 36.17
CA SER A 3 1.34 18.58 34.94
C SER A 3 2.80 18.71 34.48
N GLN A 4 3.73 18.74 35.41
CA GLN A 4 5.17 18.82 35.10
C GLN A 4 5.70 17.51 34.48
N ASN A 5 5.27 16.36 35.02
CA ASN A 5 5.67 15.06 34.46
C ASN A 5 5.15 14.84 33.02
N ASN A 6 3.95 15.34 32.69
CA ASN A 6 3.39 15.22 31.36
C ASN A 6 4.11 16.11 30.32
N SER A 7 4.58 17.30 30.70
CA SER A 7 5.34 18.18 29.81
C SER A 7 6.74 17.65 29.51
N THR A 8 7.41 17.07 30.52
CA THR A 8 8.74 16.46 30.36
C THR A 8 8.68 15.26 29.41
N LYS A 9 7.72 14.36 29.64
CA LYS A 9 7.51 13.19 28.78
C LYS A 9 7.18 13.58 27.33
N LEU A 10 6.33 14.59 27.12
CA LEU A 10 6.01 15.08 25.78
C LEU A 10 7.26 15.62 25.06
N ASN A 11 8.12 16.33 25.76
CA ASN A 11 9.38 16.83 25.18
C ASN A 11 10.34 15.70 24.80
N GLU A 12 10.46 14.67 25.65
CA GLU A 12 11.27 13.48 25.35
C GLU A 12 10.75 12.75 24.10
N ASP A 13 9.43 12.50 24.05
CA ASP A 13 8.78 11.86 22.89
C ASP A 13 9.01 12.66 21.58
N LEU A 14 8.92 13.99 21.64
CA LEU A 14 9.15 14.86 20.49
C LEU A 14 10.63 14.86 20.05
N GLN A 15 11.56 14.83 20.99
CA GLN A 15 12.99 14.73 20.66
C GLN A 15 13.31 13.42 19.99
N GLU A 16 12.82 12.29 20.51
CA GLU A 16 13.00 10.97 19.88
C GLU A 16 12.46 10.93 18.44
N VAL A 17 11.27 11.52 18.21
CA VAL A 17 10.69 11.60 16.86
C VAL A 17 11.56 12.45 15.93
N MET A 18 12.12 13.54 16.43
CA MET A 18 13.00 14.42 15.64
C MET A 18 14.36 13.76 15.31
N GLU A 19 14.90 12.96 16.22
CA GLU A 19 16.11 12.16 15.96
C GLU A 19 15.83 11.12 14.86
N LYS A 20 14.72 10.40 14.97
CA LYS A 20 14.28 9.44 13.93
C LYS A 20 14.05 10.12 12.57
N TRP A 21 13.50 11.32 12.56
CA TRP A 21 13.38 12.11 11.32
C TRP A 21 14.75 12.35 10.68
N ASN A 22 15.69 12.87 11.46
CA ASN A 22 17.00 13.23 10.95
C ASN A 22 17.82 12.02 10.47
N GLU A 23 17.73 10.90 11.19
CA GLU A 23 18.51 9.70 10.87
C GLU A 23 17.87 8.79 9.82
N LYS A 24 16.54 8.64 9.86
CA LYS A 24 15.84 7.59 9.12
C LYS A 24 15.02 8.11 7.93
N ILE A 25 14.70 9.38 7.89
CA ILE A 25 13.85 9.94 6.83
C ILE A 25 14.59 10.95 5.97
N LEU A 26 15.18 11.97 6.61
CA LEU A 26 15.82 13.08 5.91
C LEU A 26 16.88 12.66 4.87
N PRO A 27 17.77 11.66 5.13
CA PRO A 27 18.79 11.24 4.17
C PRO A 27 18.23 10.58 2.90
N PHE A 28 16.98 10.16 2.93
CA PHE A 28 16.34 9.40 1.86
C PHE A 28 15.29 10.19 1.09
N LEU A 29 15.06 11.43 1.47
CA LEU A 29 14.12 12.28 0.75
C LEU A 29 14.64 12.61 -0.65
N PRO A 30 13.78 12.54 -1.67
CA PRO A 30 14.15 12.89 -3.03
C PRO A 30 14.42 14.41 -3.16
N GLU A 31 15.19 14.76 -4.16
CA GLU A 31 15.30 16.15 -4.60
C GLU A 31 13.97 16.64 -5.20
N GLY A 32 13.79 17.96 -5.29
CA GLY A 32 12.62 18.55 -5.95
C GLY A 32 11.31 18.50 -5.14
N LEU A 33 11.39 18.40 -3.81
CA LEU A 33 10.20 18.35 -2.95
C LEU A 33 9.27 19.56 -3.08
N ASP A 34 9.82 20.76 -3.26
CA ASP A 34 9.04 22.00 -3.40
C ASP A 34 8.27 22.01 -4.72
N GLU A 35 8.87 21.54 -5.82
CA GLU A 35 8.25 21.37 -7.12
C GLU A 35 7.13 20.34 -7.07
N LEU A 36 7.36 19.22 -6.40
CA LEU A 36 6.36 18.17 -6.19
C LEU A 36 5.18 18.69 -5.38
N ALA A 37 5.43 19.42 -4.29
CA ALA A 37 4.37 20.01 -3.47
C ALA A 37 3.54 21.05 -4.23
N LEU A 38 4.14 21.77 -5.18
CA LEU A 38 3.45 22.69 -6.06
C LEU A 38 2.59 21.94 -7.10
N GLN A 39 3.14 20.92 -7.76
CA GLN A 39 2.46 20.10 -8.77
C GLN A 39 1.25 19.37 -8.19
N THR A 40 1.35 18.84 -6.99
CA THR A 40 0.25 18.16 -6.27
C THR A 40 -0.75 19.14 -5.64
N GLY A 41 -0.47 20.46 -5.70
CA GLY A 41 -1.32 21.50 -5.11
C GLY A 41 -1.29 21.53 -3.57
N THR A 42 -0.39 20.83 -2.94
CA THR A 42 -0.26 20.75 -1.48
C THR A 42 0.22 22.06 -0.89
N ILE A 43 1.21 22.71 -1.53
CA ILE A 43 1.67 24.07 -1.23
C ILE A 43 1.53 24.91 -2.48
N GLN A 44 0.45 25.66 -2.58
CA GLN A 44 0.22 26.60 -3.69
C GLN A 44 0.84 27.98 -3.45
N ARG A 45 0.96 28.36 -2.20
CA ARG A 45 1.52 29.65 -1.77
C ARG A 45 2.33 29.44 -0.50
N LYS A 46 3.57 29.94 -0.47
CA LYS A 46 4.46 29.84 0.70
C LYS A 46 4.05 30.85 1.82
N ARG A 47 2.77 30.79 2.23
CA ARG A 47 2.26 31.57 3.36
C ARG A 47 2.17 30.68 4.60
N GLY A 48 3.08 30.91 5.55
CA GLY A 48 3.08 30.20 6.85
C GLY A 48 3.74 28.84 6.85
N ILE A 49 3.94 28.19 5.70
CA ILE A 49 4.83 27.03 5.50
C ILE A 49 5.82 27.42 4.41
N HIS A 50 7.11 27.37 4.72
CA HIS A 50 8.15 27.93 3.88
C HIS A 50 8.69 26.94 2.84
N SER A 51 8.66 25.64 3.17
CA SER A 51 9.16 24.57 2.29
C SER A 51 8.33 23.29 2.41
N ALA A 52 8.42 22.45 1.38
CA ALA A 52 7.83 21.10 1.41
C ALA A 52 8.52 20.21 2.45
N LEU A 53 9.81 20.44 2.71
CA LEU A 53 10.55 19.75 3.75
C LEU A 53 9.96 20.05 5.14
N ASP A 54 9.63 21.31 5.43
CA ASP A 54 8.99 21.72 6.69
C ASP A 54 7.62 21.05 6.84
N LEU A 55 6.85 21.01 5.75
CA LEU A 55 5.55 20.32 5.75
C LEU A 55 5.72 18.82 6.05
N LEU A 56 6.65 18.13 5.37
CA LEU A 56 6.92 16.71 5.60
C LEU A 56 7.37 16.43 7.02
N LYS A 57 8.24 17.27 7.57
CA LYS A 57 8.73 17.16 8.94
C LYS A 57 7.57 17.23 9.96
N ILE A 58 6.65 18.16 9.76
CA ILE A 58 5.48 18.29 10.64
C ILE A 58 4.46 17.17 10.42
N LEU A 59 4.27 16.69 9.19
CA LEU A 59 3.46 15.50 8.90
C LEU A 59 4.00 14.26 9.61
N PHE A 60 5.31 14.04 9.54
CA PHE A 60 5.99 12.94 10.22
C PHE A 60 5.87 13.07 11.74
N LEU A 61 6.13 14.25 12.29
CA LEU A 61 6.00 14.54 13.70
C LEU A 61 4.58 14.21 14.21
N TYR A 62 3.56 14.64 13.49
CA TYR A 62 2.16 14.34 13.83
C TYR A 62 1.84 12.85 13.76
N ALA A 63 2.32 12.17 12.72
CA ALA A 63 2.05 10.74 12.52
C ALA A 63 2.72 9.86 13.60
N CYS A 64 3.90 10.27 14.08
CA CYS A 64 4.66 9.53 15.09
C CYS A 64 4.38 9.95 16.52
N SER A 65 3.62 11.04 16.73
CA SER A 65 3.29 11.56 18.07
C SER A 65 1.79 11.51 18.31
N ASN A 66 1.37 11.18 19.50
CA ASN A 66 -0.04 11.22 19.86
C ASN A 66 -0.46 12.63 20.34
N ILE A 67 -0.34 13.63 19.44
CA ILE A 67 -0.63 15.03 19.76
C ILE A 67 -1.83 15.54 18.97
N SER A 68 -2.55 16.53 19.53
CA SER A 68 -3.64 17.20 18.83
C SER A 68 -3.10 18.26 17.84
N PHE A 69 -3.91 18.67 16.85
CA PHE A 69 -3.53 19.77 15.94
C PHE A 69 -3.24 21.09 16.67
N ARG A 70 -3.86 21.33 17.82
CA ARG A 70 -3.56 22.51 18.64
C ARG A 70 -2.14 22.45 19.22
N ILE A 71 -1.74 21.28 19.74
CA ILE A 71 -0.37 21.06 20.23
C ILE A 71 0.61 21.11 19.06
N LEU A 72 0.27 20.50 17.91
CA LEU A 72 1.08 20.56 16.69
C LEU A 72 1.36 21.99 16.24
N ALA A 73 0.35 22.87 16.26
CA ALA A 73 0.51 24.29 15.94
C ALA A 73 1.46 24.99 16.90
N ALA A 74 1.38 24.71 18.21
CA ALA A 74 2.29 25.27 19.21
C ALA A 74 3.72 24.74 19.03
N VAL A 75 3.88 23.44 18.77
CA VAL A 75 5.20 22.81 18.53
C VAL A 75 5.84 23.35 17.26
N SER A 76 5.08 23.46 16.16
CA SER A 76 5.60 24.00 14.89
C SER A 76 6.07 25.46 15.03
N CYS A 77 5.36 26.26 15.83
CA CYS A 77 5.75 27.62 16.20
C CYS A 77 7.04 27.62 17.04
N ALA A 78 7.11 26.80 18.08
CA ALA A 78 8.28 26.70 18.95
C ALA A 78 9.54 26.23 18.20
N LEU A 79 9.39 25.37 17.19
CA LEU A 79 10.48 24.93 16.32
C LEU A 79 10.85 25.96 15.23
N GLY A 80 10.16 27.10 15.16
CA GLY A 80 10.38 28.11 14.12
C GLY A 80 10.01 27.68 12.70
N ILE A 81 9.24 26.57 12.56
CA ILE A 81 8.89 25.98 11.27
C ILE A 81 7.70 26.71 10.66
N SER A 82 6.69 27.05 11.47
CA SER A 82 5.45 27.65 10.97
C SER A 82 4.66 28.34 12.06
N TYR A 83 3.97 29.42 11.69
CA TYR A 83 3.10 30.22 12.58
C TYR A 83 1.64 30.13 12.15
N ILE A 84 1.17 28.98 11.72
CA ILE A 84 -0.22 28.78 11.30
C ILE A 84 -1.08 28.11 12.39
N SER A 85 -2.40 28.34 12.30
CA SER A 85 -3.35 27.78 13.24
C SER A 85 -3.55 26.26 13.06
N ASP A 86 -4.14 25.62 14.07
CA ASP A 86 -4.56 24.22 14.02
C ASP A 86 -5.53 23.93 12.84
N THR A 87 -6.44 24.84 12.56
CA THR A 87 -7.36 24.75 11.41
C THR A 87 -6.62 24.80 10.07
N ALA A 88 -5.57 25.64 9.96
CA ALA A 88 -4.74 25.69 8.77
C ALA A 88 -3.94 24.40 8.59
N TRP A 89 -3.39 23.83 9.67
CA TRP A 89 -2.73 22.54 9.64
C TRP A 89 -3.66 21.43 9.14
N ARG A 90 -4.91 21.36 9.63
CA ARG A 90 -5.91 20.40 9.12
C ARG A 90 -6.10 20.49 7.62
N LYS A 91 -6.17 21.70 7.07
CA LYS A 91 -6.32 21.93 5.62
C LYS A 91 -5.10 21.47 4.84
N HIS A 92 -3.88 21.71 5.34
CA HIS A 92 -2.67 21.21 4.69
C HIS A 92 -2.61 19.69 4.71
N PHE A 93 -2.90 19.06 5.83
CA PHE A 93 -2.93 17.61 5.97
C PHE A 93 -3.92 16.96 4.99
N SER A 94 -5.14 17.52 4.87
CA SER A 94 -6.14 16.98 3.95
C SER A 94 -5.74 17.06 2.47
N LYS A 95 -4.82 17.97 2.12
CA LYS A 95 -4.30 18.16 0.75
C LYS A 95 -2.98 17.45 0.49
N SER A 96 -2.39 16.81 1.49
CA SER A 96 -1.05 16.25 1.36
C SER A 96 -1.04 14.81 0.85
N ALA A 97 -2.19 14.20 0.58
CA ALA A 97 -2.26 12.78 0.22
C ALA A 97 -1.48 12.46 -1.05
N ASP A 98 -1.70 13.20 -2.14
CA ASP A 98 -1.02 12.98 -3.42
C ASP A 98 0.48 13.28 -3.31
N PHE A 99 0.84 14.33 -2.59
CA PHE A 99 2.24 14.67 -2.32
C PHE A 99 2.97 13.58 -1.55
N LEU A 100 2.35 13.02 -0.50
CA LEU A 100 2.92 11.92 0.27
C LEU A 100 3.04 10.65 -0.57
N HIS A 101 2.04 10.36 -1.41
CA HIS A 101 2.05 9.22 -2.31
C HIS A 101 3.22 9.29 -3.30
N GLU A 102 3.36 10.40 -4.02
CA GLU A 102 4.44 10.60 -5.00
C GLU A 102 5.83 10.62 -4.34
N ASN A 103 5.94 11.22 -3.15
CA ASN A 103 7.18 11.23 -2.39
C ASN A 103 7.57 9.81 -1.95
N LEU A 104 6.64 9.05 -1.38
CA LEU A 104 6.87 7.65 -1.01
C LEU A 104 7.26 6.80 -2.23
N HIS A 105 6.58 6.98 -3.36
CA HIS A 105 6.92 6.29 -4.60
C HIS A 105 8.35 6.62 -5.06
N SER A 106 8.76 7.88 -5.01
CA SER A 106 10.11 8.32 -5.36
C SER A 106 11.15 7.72 -4.41
N MET A 107 10.93 7.79 -3.10
CA MET A 107 11.81 7.19 -2.10
C MET A 107 11.97 5.68 -2.34
N LEU A 108 10.88 4.94 -2.46
CA LEU A 108 10.94 3.49 -2.68
C LEU A 108 11.65 3.14 -3.99
N SER A 109 11.49 3.95 -5.02
CA SER A 109 12.16 3.74 -6.31
C SER A 109 13.68 3.92 -6.23
N SER A 110 14.19 4.75 -5.31
CA SER A 110 15.62 4.97 -5.12
C SER A 110 16.32 3.88 -4.31
N PHE A 111 15.58 3.17 -3.44
CA PHE A 111 16.15 2.15 -2.57
C PHE A 111 16.41 0.80 -3.23
N LEU A 112 15.75 0.53 -4.35
CA LEU A 112 15.74 -0.81 -4.92
C LEU A 112 16.68 -0.86 -6.12
N PRO A 113 17.67 -1.78 -6.12
CA PRO A 113 18.52 -1.97 -7.27
C PRO A 113 17.68 -2.30 -8.50
N GLN A 114 18.02 -1.74 -9.64
CA GLN A 114 17.42 -2.17 -10.90
C GLN A 114 17.80 -3.65 -11.10
N ALA A 115 16.82 -4.54 -10.99
CA ALA A 115 17.06 -5.93 -11.28
C ALA A 115 17.40 -6.07 -12.76
N GLU A 116 18.42 -6.85 -13.05
CA GLU A 116 18.63 -7.34 -14.41
C GLU A 116 17.35 -8.07 -14.86
N THR A 117 16.86 -7.75 -16.04
CA THR A 117 15.66 -8.36 -16.59
C THR A 117 15.92 -9.84 -16.80
N SER A 118 15.41 -10.70 -15.91
CA SER A 118 15.41 -12.14 -16.15
C SER A 118 14.39 -12.43 -17.26
N ASP A 119 14.82 -13.15 -18.27
CA ASP A 119 13.96 -13.58 -19.38
C ASP A 119 13.09 -14.75 -18.90
N TYR A 120 11.84 -14.45 -18.55
CA TYR A 120 10.82 -15.45 -18.22
C TYR A 120 9.99 -15.88 -19.43
N GLY A 121 10.55 -15.77 -20.64
CA GLY A 121 9.87 -16.10 -21.89
C GLY A 121 8.78 -15.07 -22.26
N LYS A 122 7.50 -15.51 -22.32
CA LYS A 122 6.38 -14.60 -22.63
C LYS A 122 5.97 -13.69 -21.47
N ILE A 123 6.43 -13.97 -20.25
CA ILE A 123 6.05 -13.20 -19.05
C ILE A 123 6.86 -11.89 -19.04
N ILE A 124 6.16 -10.76 -19.14
CA ILE A 124 6.77 -9.43 -19.14
C ILE A 124 7.16 -9.01 -17.73
N ASN A 125 6.26 -9.20 -16.76
CA ASN A 125 6.52 -8.89 -15.36
C ASN A 125 5.96 -9.97 -14.46
N VAL A 126 6.65 -10.22 -13.35
CA VAL A 126 6.12 -11.00 -12.23
C VAL A 126 5.74 -9.99 -11.13
N LEU A 127 4.45 -9.91 -10.83
CA LEU A 127 3.86 -8.98 -9.88
C LEU A 127 3.45 -9.73 -8.61
N LEU A 128 3.99 -9.33 -7.46
CA LEU A 128 3.55 -9.81 -6.16
C LEU A 128 2.60 -8.79 -5.57
N VAL A 129 1.37 -9.18 -5.25
CA VAL A 129 0.36 -8.29 -4.66
C VAL A 129 -0.02 -8.75 -3.27
N ASP A 130 -0.11 -7.80 -2.36
CA ASP A 130 -0.49 -8.02 -0.97
C ASP A 130 -1.29 -6.85 -0.42
N ALA A 131 -2.03 -7.08 0.66
CA ALA A 131 -2.76 -6.05 1.36
C ALA A 131 -2.60 -6.18 2.88
N SER A 132 -2.16 -5.11 3.51
CA SER A 132 -1.96 -5.03 4.95
C SER A 132 -2.92 -4.02 5.58
N THR A 133 -3.50 -4.35 6.73
CA THR A 133 -4.37 -3.43 7.47
C THR A 133 -3.55 -2.66 8.50
N ILE A 134 -3.61 -1.32 8.44
CA ILE A 134 -3.05 -0.47 9.48
C ILE A 134 -4.13 -0.23 10.52
N CYS A 135 -3.86 -0.70 11.73
CA CYS A 135 -4.66 -0.38 12.91
C CYS A 135 -3.99 0.78 13.63
N GLN A 136 -4.69 1.90 13.76
CA GLN A 136 -4.30 2.90 14.75
C GLN A 136 -5.04 2.60 16.04
N ASP A 137 -4.32 2.49 17.15
CA ASP A 137 -4.86 2.17 18.50
C ASP A 137 -5.73 3.29 19.10
N VAL A 138 -6.09 4.30 18.32
CA VAL A 138 -6.90 5.44 18.77
C VAL A 138 -8.38 5.12 18.56
N LYS A 139 -9.15 5.05 19.65
CA LYS A 139 -10.61 4.87 19.62
C LYS A 139 -11.27 5.86 18.66
N GLY A 140 -12.01 5.34 17.69
CA GLY A 140 -12.79 6.13 16.72
C GLY A 140 -12.08 6.48 15.41
N GLN A 141 -10.84 6.08 15.19
CA GLN A 141 -10.17 6.26 13.89
C GLN A 141 -10.52 5.11 12.94
N LYS A 142 -10.75 5.45 11.67
CA LYS A 142 -11.00 4.47 10.62
C LYS A 142 -9.72 3.68 10.35
N GLN A 143 -9.82 2.35 10.46
CA GLN A 143 -8.74 1.46 10.01
C GLN A 143 -8.61 1.56 8.49
N GLN A 144 -7.38 1.60 8.02
CA GLN A 144 -7.06 1.67 6.59
C GLN A 144 -6.38 0.39 6.14
N ARG A 145 -6.54 0.08 4.86
CA ARG A 145 -5.85 -1.02 4.20
C ARG A 145 -4.90 -0.45 3.15
N ILE A 146 -3.66 -0.91 3.19
CA ILE A 146 -2.65 -0.61 2.17
C ILE A 146 -2.57 -1.81 1.24
N HIS A 147 -2.81 -1.58 -0.03
CA HIS A 147 -2.59 -2.55 -1.11
C HIS A 147 -1.26 -2.21 -1.77
N THR A 148 -0.39 -3.20 -1.91
CA THR A 148 0.94 -3.05 -2.50
C THR A 148 1.11 -3.97 -3.69
N CYS A 149 1.76 -3.49 -4.73
CA CYS A 149 2.20 -4.28 -5.87
C CYS A 149 3.72 -4.16 -6.01
N TYR A 150 4.41 -5.29 -5.91
CA TYR A 150 5.85 -5.38 -6.07
C TYR A 150 6.19 -6.09 -7.39
N SER A 151 7.03 -5.50 -8.22
CA SER A 151 7.53 -6.13 -9.43
C SER A 151 8.85 -6.84 -9.15
N LEU A 152 8.88 -8.17 -9.33
CA LEU A 152 10.10 -8.96 -9.19
C LEU A 152 11.14 -8.56 -10.23
N ASN A 153 10.74 -8.34 -11.47
CA ASN A 153 11.65 -7.98 -12.55
C ASN A 153 12.33 -6.62 -12.31
N LYS A 154 11.59 -5.67 -11.74
CA LYS A 154 12.12 -4.33 -11.42
C LYS A 154 12.68 -4.25 -10.00
N ASN A 155 12.53 -5.32 -9.22
CA ASN A 155 12.91 -5.40 -7.82
C ASN A 155 12.45 -4.20 -6.98
N ARG A 156 11.19 -3.74 -7.18
CA ARG A 156 10.64 -2.57 -6.49
C ARG A 156 9.13 -2.64 -6.33
N ILE A 157 8.62 -1.91 -5.33
CA ILE A 157 7.19 -1.62 -5.24
C ILE A 157 6.85 -0.69 -6.40
N CYS A 158 5.91 -1.09 -7.24
CA CYS A 158 5.47 -0.33 -8.41
C CYS A 158 4.15 0.39 -8.18
N GLU A 159 3.32 -0.08 -7.26
CA GLU A 159 2.06 0.57 -6.94
C GLU A 159 1.73 0.42 -5.44
N VAL A 160 1.19 1.48 -4.86
CA VAL A 160 0.62 1.49 -3.51
C VAL A 160 -0.73 2.17 -3.55
N LYS A 161 -1.75 1.56 -2.94
CA LYS A 161 -3.07 2.14 -2.82
C LYS A 161 -3.57 2.03 -1.39
N VAL A 162 -4.07 3.13 -0.85
CA VAL A 162 -4.67 3.17 0.49
C VAL A 162 -6.19 3.22 0.34
N THR A 163 -6.89 2.34 1.06
CA THR A 163 -8.35 2.27 1.06
C THR A 163 -8.90 2.15 2.48
N ASP A 164 -10.22 2.23 2.63
CA ASP A 164 -10.87 1.84 3.88
C ASP A 164 -10.69 0.33 4.11
N LYS A 165 -10.62 -0.12 5.35
CA LYS A 165 -10.42 -1.53 5.72
C LYS A 165 -11.47 -2.48 5.15
N HIS A 166 -12.67 -1.97 4.86
CA HIS A 166 -13.79 -2.75 4.32
C HIS A 166 -13.70 -2.96 2.81
N VAL A 167 -12.80 -2.25 2.14
CA VAL A 167 -12.56 -2.45 0.71
C VAL A 167 -11.88 -3.80 0.52
N ALA A 168 -12.49 -4.65 -0.32
CA ALA A 168 -12.01 -6.00 -0.58
C ALA A 168 -10.65 -6.00 -1.29
N GLU A 169 -9.87 -7.04 -1.06
CA GLU A 169 -8.66 -7.34 -1.80
C GLU A 169 -9.01 -7.68 -3.23
N SER A 170 -8.63 -6.81 -4.15
CA SER A 170 -8.98 -6.94 -5.56
C SER A 170 -7.82 -6.59 -6.47
N LEU A 171 -7.59 -7.41 -7.48
CA LEU A 171 -6.61 -7.13 -8.54
C LEU A 171 -6.95 -5.87 -9.34
N LYS A 172 -8.20 -5.39 -9.28
CA LYS A 172 -8.62 -4.12 -9.89
C LYS A 172 -7.97 -2.89 -9.25
N HIS A 173 -7.31 -3.05 -8.11
CA HIS A 173 -6.55 -1.97 -7.50
C HIS A 173 -5.23 -1.67 -8.22
N PHE A 174 -4.79 -2.57 -9.12
CA PHE A 174 -3.48 -2.51 -9.76
C PHE A 174 -3.58 -2.44 -11.28
N SER A 175 -2.56 -1.85 -11.90
CA SER A 175 -2.43 -1.67 -13.35
C SER A 175 -1.85 -2.93 -14.00
N ILE A 176 -2.61 -4.02 -13.99
CA ILE A 176 -2.22 -5.31 -14.60
C ILE A 176 -2.30 -5.21 -16.12
N LYS A 177 -1.29 -5.70 -16.80
CA LYS A 177 -1.14 -5.68 -18.26
C LYS A 177 -1.12 -7.09 -18.84
N LYS A 178 -1.26 -7.14 -20.16
CA LYS A 178 -1.10 -8.38 -20.92
C LYS A 178 0.29 -8.99 -20.67
N ASP A 179 0.33 -10.31 -20.55
CA ASP A 179 1.53 -11.12 -20.34
C ASP A 179 2.24 -10.86 -18.97
N ASP A 180 1.58 -10.16 -18.01
CA ASP A 180 2.00 -10.13 -16.62
C ASP A 180 1.63 -11.46 -15.93
N LEU A 181 2.47 -11.93 -14.99
CA LEU A 181 2.16 -12.99 -14.05
C LEU A 181 1.90 -12.37 -12.67
N VAL A 182 0.68 -12.48 -12.17
CA VAL A 182 0.31 -11.95 -10.85
C VAL A 182 0.30 -13.06 -9.82
N MET A 183 1.06 -12.90 -8.75
CA MET A 183 1.09 -13.81 -7.60
C MET A 183 0.43 -13.14 -6.40
N ALA A 184 -0.54 -13.82 -5.79
CA ALA A 184 -1.26 -13.29 -4.65
C ALA A 184 -1.71 -14.38 -3.67
N ASP A 185 -1.96 -13.95 -2.44
CA ASP A 185 -2.42 -14.81 -1.36
C ASP A 185 -3.93 -15.16 -1.46
N ALA A 186 -4.46 -15.84 -0.42
CA ALA A 186 -5.85 -16.31 -0.39
C ALA A 186 -6.91 -15.20 -0.31
N GLY A 187 -6.55 -14.00 0.10
CA GLY A 187 -7.46 -12.84 0.09
C GLY A 187 -7.85 -12.44 -1.33
N TYR A 188 -6.92 -12.57 -2.27
CA TYR A 188 -7.14 -12.37 -3.70
C TYR A 188 -7.67 -13.61 -4.42
N GLY A 189 -7.71 -14.78 -3.77
CA GLY A 189 -8.11 -16.07 -4.35
C GLY A 189 -9.61 -16.20 -4.64
N THR A 190 -10.16 -15.29 -5.44
CA THR A 190 -11.58 -15.23 -5.82
C THR A 190 -11.75 -15.39 -7.32
N ALA A 191 -12.93 -15.93 -7.73
CA ALA A 191 -13.28 -16.05 -9.14
C ALA A 191 -13.28 -14.69 -9.87
N GLN A 192 -13.67 -13.61 -9.19
CA GLN A 192 -13.68 -12.26 -9.77
C GLN A 192 -12.28 -11.75 -10.10
N ASN A 193 -11.31 -11.98 -9.23
CA ASN A 193 -9.92 -11.62 -9.49
C ASN A 193 -9.32 -12.43 -10.65
N TYR A 194 -9.63 -13.73 -10.69
CA TYR A 194 -9.22 -14.57 -11.81
C TYR A 194 -9.78 -14.05 -13.16
N ILE A 195 -11.12 -13.78 -13.22
CA ILE A 195 -11.78 -13.26 -14.40
C ILE A 195 -11.13 -11.94 -14.84
N TYR A 196 -10.90 -11.03 -13.90
CA TYR A 196 -10.25 -9.75 -14.19
C TYR A 196 -8.86 -9.93 -14.81
N ALA A 197 -8.04 -10.84 -14.29
CA ALA A 197 -6.74 -11.13 -14.88
C ALA A 197 -6.86 -11.70 -16.30
N GLN A 198 -7.81 -12.62 -16.53
CA GLN A 198 -8.08 -13.15 -17.87
C GLN A 198 -8.53 -12.07 -18.87
N GLU A 199 -9.39 -11.14 -18.46
CA GLU A 199 -9.78 -9.98 -19.26
C GLU A 199 -8.58 -9.11 -19.65
N LYS A 200 -7.57 -9.03 -18.75
CA LYS A 200 -6.30 -8.33 -19.01
C LYS A 200 -5.31 -9.17 -19.82
N LYS A 201 -5.62 -10.44 -20.08
CA LYS A 201 -4.70 -11.42 -20.71
C LYS A 201 -3.41 -11.60 -19.90
N ALA A 202 -3.56 -11.60 -18.58
CA ALA A 202 -2.50 -11.85 -17.60
C ALA A 202 -2.69 -13.24 -16.99
N ASP A 203 -1.58 -13.88 -16.61
CA ASP A 203 -1.57 -15.13 -15.88
C ASP A 203 -1.60 -14.86 -14.37
N VAL A 204 -2.09 -15.84 -13.59
CA VAL A 204 -2.16 -15.71 -12.13
C VAL A 204 -1.70 -16.96 -11.41
N ILE A 205 -1.01 -16.77 -10.30
CA ILE A 205 -0.78 -17.79 -9.27
C ILE A 205 -1.47 -17.32 -8.01
N LEU A 206 -2.62 -17.90 -7.69
CA LEU A 206 -3.42 -17.52 -6.54
C LEU A 206 -3.48 -18.66 -5.52
N ARG A 207 -3.19 -18.34 -4.27
CA ARG A 207 -3.58 -19.23 -3.18
C ARG A 207 -5.08 -19.14 -3.01
N ILE A 208 -5.77 -20.28 -3.17
CA ILE A 208 -7.25 -20.30 -3.07
C ILE A 208 -7.74 -20.97 -1.80
N THR A 209 -8.88 -20.50 -1.30
CA THR A 209 -9.63 -21.18 -0.26
C THR A 209 -10.78 -21.92 -0.93
N PRO A 210 -10.93 -23.26 -0.77
CA PRO A 210 -11.94 -24.04 -1.48
C PRO A 210 -13.39 -23.57 -1.29
N LYS A 211 -13.67 -22.86 -0.19
CA LYS A 211 -15.00 -22.26 0.07
C LYS A 211 -15.28 -21.05 -0.82
N ASN A 212 -14.25 -20.27 -1.15
CA ASN A 212 -14.37 -19.00 -1.87
C ASN A 212 -14.20 -19.17 -3.38
N PHE A 213 -13.71 -20.33 -3.82
CA PHE A 213 -13.41 -20.61 -5.21
C PHE A 213 -14.13 -21.88 -5.64
N CYS A 214 -15.36 -21.72 -6.17
CA CYS A 214 -16.17 -22.84 -6.63
C CYS A 214 -15.89 -23.13 -8.10
N LEU A 215 -15.54 -24.38 -8.40
CA LEU A 215 -15.35 -24.90 -9.75
C LEU A 215 -16.48 -25.86 -10.14
N TYR A 216 -16.77 -25.91 -11.42
CA TYR A 216 -17.77 -26.80 -12.03
C TYR A 216 -17.13 -27.49 -13.24
N ASN A 217 -17.47 -28.77 -13.47
CA ASN A 217 -17.07 -29.46 -14.70
C ASN A 217 -17.90 -29.02 -15.90
N ALA A 218 -17.60 -29.59 -17.07
CA ALA A 218 -18.30 -29.27 -18.33
C ALA A 218 -19.81 -29.58 -18.26
N ASP A 219 -20.22 -30.55 -17.43
CA ASP A 219 -21.63 -30.94 -17.22
C ASP A 219 -22.35 -30.05 -16.20
N GLY A 220 -21.66 -29.04 -15.65
CA GLY A 220 -22.19 -28.13 -14.64
C GLY A 220 -22.17 -28.69 -13.22
N ASN A 221 -21.56 -29.85 -12.96
CA ASN A 221 -21.44 -30.42 -11.63
C ASN A 221 -20.28 -29.77 -10.86
N LYS A 222 -20.52 -29.52 -9.58
CA LYS A 222 -19.51 -28.89 -8.71
C LYS A 222 -18.32 -29.83 -8.49
N ILE A 223 -17.11 -29.29 -8.66
CA ILE A 223 -15.85 -29.97 -8.36
C ILE A 223 -15.50 -29.73 -6.88
N PHE A 224 -15.42 -30.80 -6.09
CA PHE A 224 -15.04 -30.73 -4.67
C PHE A 224 -13.52 -30.77 -4.52
N LEU A 225 -12.88 -29.61 -4.56
CA LEU A 225 -11.42 -29.48 -4.50
C LEU A 225 -10.80 -30.17 -3.30
N ILE A 226 -11.45 -30.13 -2.13
CA ILE A 226 -10.93 -30.78 -0.90
C ILE A 226 -10.86 -32.29 -1.07
N GLU A 227 -11.88 -32.91 -1.65
CA GLU A 227 -11.91 -34.37 -1.87
C GLU A 227 -10.87 -34.78 -2.91
N LEU A 228 -10.76 -34.01 -3.97
CA LEU A 228 -9.77 -34.22 -5.02
C LEU A 228 -8.34 -34.13 -4.47
N LEU A 229 -8.04 -33.13 -3.64
CA LEU A 229 -6.73 -32.96 -3.01
C LEU A 229 -6.44 -34.04 -1.95
N ARG A 230 -7.45 -34.55 -1.22
CA ARG A 230 -7.27 -35.67 -0.27
C ARG A 230 -6.90 -36.96 -0.97
N ASN A 231 -7.41 -37.20 -2.15
CA ASN A 231 -7.16 -38.40 -2.94
C ASN A 231 -5.86 -38.31 -3.77
N ALA A 232 -5.25 -37.12 -3.84
CA ALA A 232 -4.01 -36.93 -4.55
C ALA A 232 -2.81 -37.47 -3.78
N LYS A 233 -1.83 -38.02 -4.50
CA LYS A 233 -0.53 -38.36 -3.90
C LYS A 233 0.18 -37.09 -3.43
N LYS A 234 0.86 -37.18 -2.30
CA LYS A 234 1.67 -36.10 -1.76
C LYS A 234 2.69 -35.63 -2.81
N ASN A 235 2.86 -34.34 -2.97
CA ASN A 235 3.76 -33.71 -3.95
C ASN A 235 3.41 -33.97 -5.44
N THR A 236 2.14 -34.19 -5.76
CA THR A 236 1.69 -34.24 -7.15
C THR A 236 1.00 -32.95 -7.54
N VAL A 237 1.20 -32.52 -8.78
CA VAL A 237 0.42 -31.46 -9.42
C VAL A 237 -0.81 -32.11 -10.06
N ILE A 238 -1.96 -31.50 -9.86
CA ILE A 238 -3.23 -31.97 -10.43
C ILE A 238 -3.71 -30.91 -11.38
N ASP A 239 -3.86 -31.29 -12.67
CA ASP A 239 -4.54 -30.45 -13.64
C ASP A 239 -6.05 -30.64 -13.49
N ILE A 240 -6.76 -29.55 -13.28
CA ILE A 240 -8.20 -29.53 -13.25
C ILE A 240 -8.70 -28.60 -14.34
N PHE A 241 -9.52 -29.15 -15.22
CA PHE A 241 -10.30 -28.36 -16.13
C PHE A 241 -11.67 -28.05 -15.52
N GLY A 242 -11.97 -26.78 -15.30
CA GLY A 242 -13.23 -26.40 -14.63
C GLY A 242 -13.69 -25.01 -15.03
N PHE A 243 -14.96 -24.76 -14.75
CA PHE A 243 -15.60 -23.47 -15.01
C PHE A 243 -15.95 -22.83 -13.67
N CYS A 244 -15.74 -21.53 -13.51
CA CYS A 244 -16.36 -20.83 -12.41
C CYS A 244 -17.78 -20.39 -12.80
N LYS A 245 -18.62 -20.10 -11.81
CA LYS A 245 -20.08 -19.82 -11.94
C LYS A 245 -20.44 -18.70 -12.94
N TYR A 246 -19.46 -18.03 -13.53
CA TYR A 246 -19.63 -16.89 -14.43
C TYR A 246 -19.20 -17.17 -15.88
N ASN A 247 -19.30 -18.42 -16.35
CA ASN A 247 -19.02 -18.82 -17.74
C ASN A 247 -17.62 -18.52 -18.29
N THR A 248 -16.62 -18.42 -17.44
CA THR A 248 -15.24 -18.21 -17.85
C THR A 248 -14.48 -19.53 -17.69
N THR A 249 -13.88 -20.02 -18.75
CA THR A 249 -13.04 -21.22 -18.74
C THR A 249 -11.82 -20.99 -17.86
N LEU A 250 -11.68 -21.80 -16.81
CA LEU A 250 -10.51 -21.86 -15.95
C LEU A 250 -9.59 -22.94 -16.45
N GLN A 251 -8.41 -22.56 -16.86
CA GLN A 251 -7.32 -23.51 -17.09
C GLN A 251 -6.38 -23.39 -15.90
N LEU A 252 -6.39 -24.40 -15.03
CA LEU A 252 -5.41 -24.51 -13.94
C LEU A 252 -4.19 -25.20 -14.51
N TYR A 253 -3.11 -24.47 -14.69
CA TYR A 253 -1.86 -25.03 -15.21
C TYR A 253 -1.09 -25.82 -14.16
N LYS A 254 -0.40 -26.84 -14.65
CA LYS A 254 0.62 -27.68 -14.04
C LYS A 254 1.82 -26.91 -13.59
#